data_a6bfbdfc15bdd5092cee27e884db97b6
#
_entry.id   a6bfbdfc15bdd5092cee27e884db97b6
#
_cell.length_a   1.000
_cell.length_b   1.000
_cell.length_c   1.000
_cell.angle_alpha   90.00
_cell.angle_beta   90.00
_cell.angle_gamma   90.00
#
_symmetry.space_group_name_H-M   'P 1'
#
loop_
_entity.id
_entity.type
_entity.pdbx_description
1 polymer ?
#
loop_
_entity_poly.entity_id
_entity_poly.type
_entity_poly.pdbx_seq_one_letter_code
_entity_poly.pdbx_strand_id
1 'polypeptide(L)'
;MSKIGNAFKNGKAFIGFLTAGDPSLDKTYEYIMTMEKAGADLIEIGIPFSDPIAEGIVIQEADLRALKAGTRIDDVFALVERVRKETQIPLVFLTYLNPVFHYGAEKFFARCQETGMDGIIIPDMPFEERDECAAAAKAHGIDIISMIAPTSKDRIQKIAKVGEGFLYIVSSLGVTGTRTEIKTDLKEIIDTAKEVTDVPCAVGFGINTTEQAEKIGRVADGVIVGSAIFKIIAKYGDDAAPHIYDYVKAMKEATIRG
;
A
#
# COMPACT_ATOMS: atom_id res chain seq x y z
N MET A 1 17.42 -6.24 -5.84
CA MET A 1 16.23 -7.09 -6.13
C MET A 1 15.21 -6.78 -5.04
N SER A 2 14.01 -6.39 -5.41
CA SER A 2 12.93 -6.01 -4.50
C SER A 2 12.59 -7.17 -3.53
N LYS A 3 12.22 -6.82 -2.29
CA LYS A 3 11.84 -7.78 -1.26
C LYS A 3 10.33 -8.06 -1.25
N ILE A 4 9.56 -7.37 -2.09
CA ILE A 4 8.08 -7.45 -2.11
C ILE A 4 7.59 -8.90 -2.24
N GLY A 5 8.21 -9.70 -3.10
CA GLY A 5 7.87 -11.11 -3.24
C GLY A 5 7.98 -11.95 -1.96
N ASN A 6 8.74 -11.48 -0.95
CA ASN A 6 8.86 -12.19 0.32
C ASN A 6 7.55 -12.15 1.11
N ALA A 7 6.74 -11.09 0.94
CA ALA A 7 5.44 -10.94 1.61
C ALA A 7 4.47 -12.09 1.28
N PHE A 8 4.62 -12.71 0.11
CA PHE A 8 3.70 -13.73 -0.40
C PHE A 8 4.24 -15.17 -0.30
N LYS A 9 5.47 -15.37 0.21
CA LYS A 9 6.10 -16.70 0.26
C LYS A 9 5.50 -17.64 1.31
N ASN A 10 5.00 -17.09 2.40
CA ASN A 10 4.52 -17.87 3.55
C ASN A 10 2.98 -17.99 3.58
N GLY A 11 2.32 -17.80 2.44
CA GLY A 11 0.87 -17.85 2.32
C GLY A 11 0.26 -16.50 1.99
N LYS A 12 -0.97 -16.26 2.46
CA LYS A 12 -1.69 -15.02 2.16
C LYS A 12 -1.09 -13.81 2.88
N ALA A 13 -0.78 -12.75 2.13
CA ALA A 13 -0.19 -11.54 2.67
C ALA A 13 -1.25 -10.63 3.34
N PHE A 14 -0.90 -10.05 4.48
CA PHE A 14 -1.60 -8.87 5.02
C PHE A 14 -0.73 -7.64 4.81
N ILE A 15 -1.28 -6.64 4.16
CA ILE A 15 -0.62 -5.37 3.82
C ILE A 15 -1.30 -4.26 4.60
N GLY A 16 -0.55 -3.59 5.48
CA GLY A 16 -1.05 -2.46 6.25
C GLY A 16 -0.65 -1.13 5.61
N PHE A 17 -1.59 -0.19 5.52
CA PHE A 17 -1.35 1.15 4.99
C PHE A 17 -1.52 2.22 6.06
N LEU A 18 -0.57 3.15 6.14
CA LEU A 18 -0.61 4.35 7.00
C LEU A 18 0.07 5.55 6.32
N THR A 19 -0.28 6.79 6.74
CA THR A 19 0.38 8.03 6.28
C THR A 19 1.54 8.38 7.20
N ALA A 20 2.71 8.69 6.62
CA ALA A 20 3.87 9.14 7.37
C ALA A 20 3.62 10.52 8.00
N GLY A 21 3.88 10.63 9.31
CA GLY A 21 3.68 11.85 10.08
C GLY A 21 2.30 11.99 10.73
N ASP A 22 1.43 11.00 10.62
CA ASP A 22 0.13 10.98 11.30
C ASP A 22 0.16 10.06 12.54
N PRO A 23 0.06 10.56 13.76
CA PRO A 23 0.07 11.97 14.18
C PRO A 23 1.47 12.60 14.23
N SER A 24 2.52 11.79 14.16
CA SER A 24 3.92 12.20 14.09
C SER A 24 4.81 11.14 13.45
N LEU A 25 6.03 11.50 13.05
CA LEU A 25 6.99 10.54 12.48
C LEU A 25 7.44 9.47 13.50
N ASP A 26 7.56 9.84 14.78
CA ASP A 26 7.89 8.88 15.84
C ASP A 26 6.76 7.86 16.03
N LYS A 27 5.52 8.30 15.99
CA LYS A 27 4.37 7.39 16.06
C LYS A 27 4.21 6.56 14.81
N THR A 28 4.49 7.12 13.64
CA THR A 28 4.51 6.34 12.39
C THR A 28 5.53 5.19 12.50
N TYR A 29 6.73 5.48 12.98
CA TYR A 29 7.74 4.44 13.24
C TYR A 29 7.21 3.35 14.19
N GLU A 30 6.66 3.75 15.33
CA GLU A 30 6.07 2.83 16.32
C GLU A 30 4.97 1.96 15.70
N TYR A 31 4.10 2.55 14.88
CA TYR A 31 2.99 1.83 14.24
C TYR A 31 3.48 0.85 13.17
N ILE A 32 4.50 1.19 12.38
CA ILE A 32 5.13 0.27 11.43
C ILE A 32 5.67 -0.96 12.16
N MET A 33 6.46 -0.75 13.23
CA MET A 33 7.02 -1.84 14.03
C MET A 33 5.93 -2.67 14.72
N THR A 34 4.84 -2.02 15.14
CA THR A 34 3.67 -2.69 15.76
C THR A 34 2.93 -3.57 14.75
N MET A 35 2.71 -3.07 13.52
CA MET A 35 2.04 -3.84 12.47
C MET A 35 2.86 -5.07 12.06
N GLU A 36 4.19 -4.92 11.90
CA GLU A 36 5.08 -6.06 11.62
C GLU A 36 5.00 -7.12 12.73
N LYS A 37 5.11 -6.69 14.00
CA LYS A 37 4.99 -7.57 15.17
C LYS A 37 3.63 -8.26 15.24
N ALA A 38 2.56 -7.63 14.76
CA ALA A 38 1.22 -8.17 14.69
C ALA A 38 1.01 -9.16 13.52
N GLY A 39 1.99 -9.27 12.61
CA GLY A 39 1.99 -10.21 11.49
C GLY A 39 1.72 -9.59 10.12
N ALA A 40 1.85 -8.28 9.96
CA ALA A 40 1.86 -7.68 8.64
C ALA A 40 3.07 -8.19 7.83
N ASP A 41 2.86 -8.47 6.55
CA ASP A 41 3.89 -9.00 5.65
C ASP A 41 4.51 -7.92 4.77
N LEU A 42 3.82 -6.80 4.59
CA LEU A 42 4.25 -5.62 3.85
C LEU A 42 3.57 -4.38 4.44
N ILE A 43 4.28 -3.25 4.43
CA ILE A 43 3.73 -1.97 4.86
C ILE A 43 3.74 -0.98 3.69
N GLU A 44 2.58 -0.39 3.43
CA GLU A 44 2.45 0.78 2.57
C GLU A 44 2.60 2.04 3.42
N ILE A 45 3.50 2.93 3.01
CA ILE A 45 3.77 4.22 3.66
C ILE A 45 3.30 5.34 2.74
N GLY A 46 2.23 6.02 3.12
CA GLY A 46 1.73 7.20 2.43
C GLY A 46 2.67 8.38 2.62
N ILE A 47 3.10 8.99 1.53
CA ILE A 47 3.72 10.32 1.55
C ILE A 47 2.58 11.33 1.54
N PRO A 48 2.39 12.14 2.61
CA PRO A 48 1.23 13.02 2.69
C PRO A 48 1.19 14.02 1.53
N PHE A 49 0.00 14.20 0.95
CA PHE A 49 -0.22 15.09 -0.17
C PHE A 49 -1.49 15.93 0.04
N SER A 50 -1.46 17.20 -0.40
CA SER A 50 -2.57 18.14 -0.18
C SER A 50 -3.78 17.90 -1.06
N ASP A 51 -3.59 17.25 -2.23
CA ASP A 51 -4.60 17.15 -3.29
C ASP A 51 -4.80 15.70 -3.78
N PRO A 52 -5.04 14.72 -2.87
CA PRO A 52 -5.17 13.32 -3.23
C PRO A 52 -6.51 13.06 -3.95
N ILE A 53 -6.45 12.44 -5.14
CA ILE A 53 -7.65 12.19 -5.96
C ILE A 53 -8.24 10.78 -5.76
N ALA A 54 -7.45 9.84 -5.22
CA ALA A 54 -7.86 8.43 -5.06
C ALA A 54 -8.20 8.06 -3.61
N GLU A 55 -8.21 9.02 -2.69
CA GLU A 55 -8.36 8.77 -1.26
C GLU A 55 -9.68 9.32 -0.71
N GLY A 56 -10.27 8.55 0.22
CA GLY A 56 -11.45 8.97 0.96
C GLY A 56 -11.11 9.89 2.13
N ILE A 57 -12.14 10.52 2.70
CA ILE A 57 -12.03 11.55 3.75
C ILE A 57 -11.10 11.13 4.90
N VAL A 58 -11.16 9.87 5.34
CA VAL A 58 -10.38 9.38 6.49
C VAL A 58 -8.86 9.48 6.23
N ILE A 59 -8.41 9.18 5.00
CA ILE A 59 -6.99 9.25 4.61
C ILE A 59 -6.62 10.71 4.33
N GLN A 60 -7.48 11.48 3.65
CA GLN A 60 -7.28 12.91 3.45
C GLN A 60 -7.08 13.67 4.77
N GLU A 61 -7.86 13.33 5.81
CA GLU A 61 -7.69 13.91 7.14
C GLU A 61 -6.35 13.53 7.78
N ALA A 62 -5.85 12.30 7.56
CA ALA A 62 -4.53 11.88 8.01
C ALA A 62 -3.42 12.66 7.31
N ASP A 63 -3.51 12.82 5.98
CA ASP A 63 -2.58 13.64 5.21
C ASP A 63 -2.55 15.09 5.71
N LEU A 64 -3.74 15.67 5.97
CA LEU A 64 -3.83 17.02 6.52
C LEU A 64 -3.19 17.15 7.91
N ARG A 65 -3.32 16.13 8.78
CA ARG A 65 -2.65 16.13 10.10
C ARG A 65 -1.14 16.08 9.93
N ALA A 66 -0.63 15.19 9.07
CA ALA A 66 0.79 15.04 8.79
C ALA A 66 1.40 16.33 8.17
N LEU A 67 0.71 16.93 7.19
CA LEU A 67 1.14 18.19 6.55
C LEU A 67 1.13 19.37 7.54
N LYS A 68 0.11 19.47 8.40
CA LYS A 68 0.07 20.49 9.48
C LYS A 68 1.18 20.31 10.51
N ALA A 69 1.60 19.08 10.78
CA ALA A 69 2.76 18.79 11.62
C ALA A 69 4.10 19.13 10.95
N GLY A 70 4.08 19.52 9.66
CA GLY A 70 5.26 19.94 8.91
C GLY A 70 5.99 18.79 8.22
N THR A 71 5.41 17.61 8.10
CA THR A 71 6.03 16.44 7.45
C THR A 71 6.34 16.73 5.98
N ARG A 72 7.56 16.47 5.56
CA ARG A 72 8.07 16.61 4.19
C ARG A 72 8.60 15.28 3.66
N ILE A 73 8.78 15.19 2.35
CA ILE A 73 9.27 13.97 1.68
C ILE A 73 10.62 13.52 2.27
N ASP A 74 11.55 14.44 2.54
CA ASP A 74 12.86 14.10 3.13
C ASP A 74 12.72 13.51 4.55
N ASP A 75 11.73 13.95 5.33
CA ASP A 75 11.44 13.40 6.65
C ASP A 75 10.91 11.96 6.54
N VAL A 76 10.11 11.69 5.48
CA VAL A 76 9.62 10.33 5.20
C VAL A 76 10.76 9.40 4.78
N PHE A 77 11.71 9.87 3.98
CA PHE A 77 12.93 9.11 3.68
C PHE A 77 13.75 8.83 4.96
N ALA A 78 13.93 9.81 5.83
CA ALA A 78 14.62 9.62 7.11
C ALA A 78 13.90 8.61 8.02
N LEU A 79 12.56 8.61 8.03
CA LEU A 79 11.75 7.60 8.70
C LEU A 79 12.06 6.20 8.17
N VAL A 80 12.12 6.02 6.85
CA VAL A 80 12.43 4.72 6.22
C VAL A 80 13.83 4.25 6.61
N GLU A 81 14.83 5.12 6.59
CA GLU A 81 16.19 4.81 7.05
C GLU A 81 16.21 4.32 8.51
N ARG A 82 15.40 4.93 9.37
CA ARG A 82 15.24 4.51 10.76
C ARG A 82 14.60 3.14 10.87
N VAL A 83 13.52 2.88 10.14
CA VAL A 83 12.81 1.58 10.10
C VAL A 83 13.75 0.49 9.61
N ARG A 84 14.57 0.74 8.60
CA ARG A 84 15.49 -0.24 8.02
C ARG A 84 16.62 -0.68 8.94
N LYS A 85 16.89 0.06 10.01
CA LYS A 85 17.85 -0.39 11.05
C LYS A 85 17.32 -1.56 11.89
N GLU A 86 16.00 -1.69 11.97
CA GLU A 86 15.33 -2.70 12.82
C GLU A 86 14.71 -3.85 12.03
N THR A 87 14.27 -3.60 10.79
CA THR A 87 13.53 -4.59 10.02
C THR A 87 13.83 -4.60 8.52
N GLN A 88 13.60 -5.77 7.92
CA GLN A 88 13.67 -5.99 6.47
C GLN A 88 12.28 -6.28 5.87
N ILE A 89 11.19 -5.99 6.59
CA ILE A 89 9.83 -6.10 6.04
C ILE A 89 9.74 -5.32 4.72
N PRO A 90 9.09 -5.85 3.67
CA PRO A 90 8.86 -5.10 2.44
C PRO A 90 8.13 -3.79 2.70
N LEU A 91 8.64 -2.69 2.15
CA LEU A 91 8.08 -1.35 2.27
C LEU A 91 7.77 -0.79 0.88
N VAL A 92 6.58 -0.23 0.72
CA VAL A 92 6.13 0.38 -0.53
C VAL A 92 5.63 1.79 -0.23
N PHE A 93 6.07 2.79 -0.99
CA PHE A 93 5.46 4.12 -0.92
C PHE A 93 4.11 4.14 -1.64
N LEU A 94 3.15 4.90 -1.09
CA LEU A 94 1.97 5.35 -1.80
C LEU A 94 2.01 6.86 -1.86
N THR A 95 2.05 7.41 -3.06
CA THR A 95 2.04 8.85 -3.32
C THR A 95 1.52 9.14 -4.72
N TYR A 96 1.40 10.42 -5.06
CA TYR A 96 0.90 10.91 -6.34
C TYR A 96 2.04 11.29 -7.27
N LEU A 97 1.76 11.41 -8.57
CA LEU A 97 2.77 11.72 -9.57
C LEU A 97 3.40 13.10 -9.35
N ASN A 98 2.59 14.10 -8.93
CA ASN A 98 3.07 15.45 -8.70
C ASN A 98 4.19 15.57 -7.64
N PRO A 99 4.09 14.97 -6.43
CA PRO A 99 5.20 14.91 -5.48
C PRO A 99 6.49 14.29 -6.06
N VAL A 100 6.38 13.18 -6.80
CA VAL A 100 7.53 12.53 -7.45
C VAL A 100 8.16 13.44 -8.50
N PHE A 101 7.31 14.05 -9.34
CA PHE A 101 7.76 14.95 -10.40
C PHE A 101 8.44 16.21 -9.83
N HIS A 102 7.84 16.83 -8.79
CA HIS A 102 8.41 18.02 -8.14
C HIS A 102 9.74 17.75 -7.44
N TYR A 103 9.90 16.58 -6.83
CA TYR A 103 11.17 16.14 -6.23
C TYR A 103 12.24 15.85 -7.28
N GLY A 104 11.81 15.52 -8.50
CA GLY A 104 12.60 15.03 -9.62
C GLY A 104 12.68 13.50 -9.60
N ALA A 105 12.09 12.84 -10.61
CA ALA A 105 11.92 11.38 -10.62
C ALA A 105 13.23 10.63 -10.38
N GLU A 106 14.32 10.97 -11.09
CA GLU A 106 15.63 10.33 -10.90
C GLU A 106 16.13 10.46 -9.45
N LYS A 107 16.07 11.66 -8.88
CA LYS A 107 16.47 11.93 -7.50
C LYS A 107 15.59 11.17 -6.51
N PHE A 108 14.27 11.12 -6.74
CA PHE A 108 13.33 10.42 -5.88
C PHE A 108 13.63 8.91 -5.83
N PHE A 109 13.80 8.27 -6.99
CA PHE A 109 14.09 6.84 -7.04
C PHE A 109 15.50 6.50 -6.52
N ALA A 110 16.49 7.38 -6.72
CA ALA A 110 17.80 7.25 -6.08
C ALA A 110 17.67 7.23 -4.56
N ARG A 111 16.90 8.16 -3.97
CA ARG A 111 16.62 8.20 -2.53
C ARG A 111 15.83 6.96 -2.05
N CYS A 112 14.87 6.46 -2.84
CA CYS A 112 14.19 5.20 -2.53
C CYS A 112 15.19 4.04 -2.40
N GLN A 113 16.12 3.91 -3.33
CA GLN A 113 17.18 2.89 -3.30
C GLN A 113 18.08 3.05 -2.07
N GLU A 114 18.59 4.26 -1.82
CA GLU A 114 19.49 4.57 -0.70
C GLU A 114 18.85 4.25 0.65
N THR A 115 17.57 4.57 0.82
CA THR A 115 16.84 4.34 2.07
C THR A 115 16.33 2.91 2.21
N GLY A 116 16.35 2.13 1.11
CA GLY A 116 15.92 0.74 1.10
C GLY A 116 14.42 0.52 0.90
N MET A 117 13.74 1.43 0.19
CA MET A 117 12.38 1.18 -0.31
C MET A 117 12.39 0.05 -1.33
N ASP A 118 11.30 -0.69 -1.41
CA ASP A 118 11.16 -1.81 -2.33
C ASP A 118 10.26 -1.50 -3.53
N GLY A 119 9.29 -0.59 -3.36
CA GLY A 119 8.36 -0.24 -4.43
C GLY A 119 7.58 1.05 -4.20
N ILE A 120 6.75 1.39 -5.17
CA ILE A 120 5.89 2.56 -5.15
C ILE A 120 4.54 2.30 -5.82
N ILE A 121 3.47 2.86 -5.25
CA ILE A 121 2.13 2.95 -5.81
C ILE A 121 1.88 4.42 -6.16
N ILE A 122 1.47 4.70 -7.41
CA ILE A 122 1.13 6.04 -7.89
C ILE A 122 -0.29 5.99 -8.49
N PRO A 123 -1.34 6.25 -7.69
CA PRO A 123 -2.72 6.01 -8.10
C PRO A 123 -3.22 6.86 -9.27
N ASP A 124 -2.64 8.04 -9.48
CA ASP A 124 -2.98 8.98 -10.55
C ASP A 124 -2.11 8.82 -11.81
N MET A 125 -1.22 7.83 -11.84
CA MET A 125 -0.41 7.51 -13.02
C MET A 125 -1.10 6.40 -13.85
N PRO A 126 -1.74 6.72 -14.98
CA PRO A 126 -2.35 5.71 -15.82
C PRO A 126 -1.29 4.81 -16.46
N PHE A 127 -1.69 3.60 -16.84
CA PHE A 127 -0.78 2.62 -17.45
C PHE A 127 0.00 3.19 -18.65
N GLU A 128 -0.63 4.05 -19.45
CA GLU A 128 -0.06 4.66 -20.65
C GLU A 128 1.07 5.67 -20.34
N GLU A 129 1.12 6.21 -19.13
CA GLU A 129 2.11 7.19 -18.67
C GLU A 129 3.18 6.56 -17.76
N ARG A 130 3.11 5.24 -17.52
CA ARG A 130 4.04 4.52 -16.66
C ARG A 130 5.50 4.75 -17.04
N ASP A 131 5.79 4.90 -18.33
CA ASP A 131 7.15 5.07 -18.87
C ASP A 131 7.84 6.36 -18.36
N GLU A 132 7.08 7.36 -17.89
CA GLU A 132 7.65 8.58 -17.29
C GLU A 132 8.47 8.29 -16.03
N CYS A 133 8.10 7.25 -15.27
CA CYS A 133 8.79 6.84 -14.05
C CYS A 133 9.56 5.52 -14.21
N ALA A 134 9.16 4.65 -15.15
CA ALA A 134 9.62 3.26 -15.23
C ALA A 134 11.14 3.14 -15.43
N ALA A 135 11.74 4.00 -16.24
CA ALA A 135 13.18 3.96 -16.50
C ALA A 135 13.97 4.27 -15.22
N ALA A 136 13.62 5.34 -14.50
CA ALA A 136 14.27 5.73 -13.25
C ALA A 136 14.01 4.70 -12.13
N ALA A 137 12.77 4.23 -11.95
CA ALA A 137 12.44 3.21 -10.97
C ALA A 137 13.25 1.93 -11.18
N LYS A 138 13.33 1.44 -12.42
CA LYS A 138 14.10 0.24 -12.79
C LYS A 138 15.59 0.42 -12.56
N ALA A 139 16.16 1.59 -12.89
CA ALA A 139 17.57 1.88 -12.68
C ALA A 139 17.95 1.79 -11.19
N HIS A 140 17.03 2.11 -10.31
CA HIS A 140 17.20 2.10 -8.85
C HIS A 140 16.59 0.86 -8.16
N GLY A 141 16.08 -0.12 -8.92
CA GLY A 141 15.55 -1.38 -8.39
C GLY A 141 14.28 -1.25 -7.57
N ILE A 142 13.44 -0.25 -7.89
CA ILE A 142 12.16 0.03 -7.25
C ILE A 142 11.03 -0.50 -8.14
N ASP A 143 10.18 -1.38 -7.59
CA ASP A 143 9.02 -1.90 -8.31
C ASP A 143 7.90 -0.85 -8.37
N ILE A 144 7.35 -0.59 -9.57
CA ILE A 144 6.13 0.20 -9.72
C ILE A 144 4.93 -0.76 -9.65
N ILE A 145 4.20 -0.68 -8.55
CA ILE A 145 3.03 -1.52 -8.31
C ILE A 145 1.88 -1.10 -9.21
N SER A 146 1.46 -2.02 -10.07
CA SER A 146 0.37 -1.76 -11.01
C SER A 146 -0.98 -1.93 -10.34
N MET A 147 -1.86 -0.93 -10.52
CA MET A 147 -3.24 -0.96 -10.03
C MET A 147 -4.20 -1.46 -11.11
N ILE A 148 -5.08 -2.38 -10.76
CA ILE A 148 -6.12 -2.93 -11.64
C ILE A 148 -7.48 -2.63 -11.02
N ALA A 149 -8.24 -1.76 -11.67
CA ALA A 149 -9.64 -1.49 -11.36
C ALA A 149 -10.55 -2.39 -12.19
N PRO A 150 -11.83 -2.58 -11.81
CA PRO A 150 -12.83 -3.26 -12.65
C PRO A 150 -12.94 -2.60 -14.03
N THR A 151 -12.51 -3.31 -15.06
CA THR A 151 -12.45 -2.81 -16.46
C THR A 151 -12.48 -3.99 -17.45
N SER A 152 -12.23 -3.75 -18.73
CA SER A 152 -12.21 -4.79 -19.76
C SER A 152 -11.11 -5.84 -19.54
N LYS A 153 -11.36 -7.07 -19.97
CA LYS A 153 -10.40 -8.18 -19.91
C LYS A 153 -9.05 -7.80 -20.53
N ASP A 154 -9.08 -7.23 -21.74
CA ASP A 154 -7.87 -6.85 -22.47
C ASP A 154 -7.02 -5.82 -21.68
N ARG A 155 -7.67 -4.86 -21.01
CA ARG A 155 -6.97 -3.88 -20.20
C ARG A 155 -6.35 -4.50 -18.95
N ILE A 156 -7.08 -5.38 -18.27
CA ILE A 156 -6.57 -6.14 -17.13
C ILE A 156 -5.30 -6.90 -17.52
N GLN A 157 -5.36 -7.67 -18.62
CA GLN A 157 -4.21 -8.45 -19.10
C GLN A 157 -3.05 -7.57 -19.54
N LYS A 158 -3.32 -6.43 -20.20
CA LYS A 158 -2.29 -5.48 -20.62
C LYS A 158 -1.50 -4.93 -19.41
N ILE A 159 -2.20 -4.54 -18.34
CA ILE A 159 -1.59 -4.05 -17.11
C ILE A 159 -0.85 -5.19 -16.37
N ALA A 160 -1.48 -6.36 -16.27
CA ALA A 160 -0.91 -7.50 -15.56
C ALA A 160 0.41 -8.01 -16.15
N LYS A 161 0.58 -7.96 -17.48
CA LYS A 161 1.82 -8.37 -18.18
C LYS A 161 3.07 -7.59 -17.76
N VAL A 162 2.92 -6.35 -17.31
CA VAL A 162 4.03 -5.50 -16.88
C VAL A 162 4.08 -5.36 -15.35
N GLY A 163 3.29 -6.17 -14.64
CA GLY A 163 3.22 -6.16 -13.19
C GLY A 163 4.57 -6.48 -12.54
N GLU A 164 4.90 -5.75 -11.47
CA GLU A 164 6.09 -5.94 -10.65
C GLU A 164 5.65 -6.03 -9.19
N GLY A 165 6.42 -6.73 -8.35
CA GLY A 165 6.12 -6.89 -6.94
C GLY A 165 4.80 -7.61 -6.65
N PHE A 166 3.69 -6.90 -6.76
CA PHE A 166 2.31 -7.44 -6.72
C PHE A 166 1.36 -6.58 -7.58
N LEU A 167 0.21 -7.15 -7.94
CA LEU A 167 -0.88 -6.40 -8.57
C LEU A 167 -1.86 -5.92 -7.50
N TYR A 168 -2.06 -4.61 -7.44
CA TYR A 168 -3.06 -4.00 -6.54
C TYR A 168 -4.44 -4.07 -7.18
N ILE A 169 -5.29 -4.97 -6.72
CA ILE A 169 -6.66 -5.12 -7.23
C ILE A 169 -7.59 -4.20 -6.44
N VAL A 170 -8.22 -3.26 -7.15
CA VAL A 170 -9.18 -2.32 -6.57
C VAL A 170 -10.54 -2.99 -6.48
N SER A 171 -11.07 -3.18 -5.27
CA SER A 171 -12.34 -3.90 -5.04
C SER A 171 -13.60 -3.19 -5.56
N SER A 172 -13.49 -1.90 -5.90
CA SER A 172 -14.62 -1.13 -6.41
C SER A 172 -14.17 0.16 -7.07
N LEU A 173 -14.97 0.68 -8.01
CA LEU A 173 -14.80 2.02 -8.54
C LEU A 173 -15.18 3.07 -7.48
N GLY A 174 -14.34 4.08 -7.27
CA GLY A 174 -14.51 5.17 -6.32
C GLY A 174 -13.31 5.35 -5.39
N VAL A 175 -13.46 6.26 -4.40
CA VAL A 175 -12.39 6.56 -3.44
C VAL A 175 -12.34 5.55 -2.29
N THR A 176 -11.22 5.53 -1.56
CA THR A 176 -11.01 4.71 -0.36
C THR A 176 -12.04 5.00 0.74
N GLY A 177 -12.38 4.00 1.54
CA GLY A 177 -13.31 4.12 2.66
C GLY A 177 -13.76 2.74 3.15
N THR A 178 -14.38 2.66 4.32
CA THR A 178 -14.94 1.39 4.82
C THR A 178 -16.28 1.10 4.15
N ARG A 179 -16.46 -0.14 3.67
CA ARG A 179 -17.69 -0.60 2.97
C ARG A 179 -18.28 -1.81 3.66
N THR A 180 -19.60 -1.96 3.57
CA THR A 180 -20.33 -3.12 4.10
C THR A 180 -20.40 -4.28 3.12
N GLU A 181 -20.39 -3.99 1.80
CA GLU A 181 -20.41 -5.01 0.76
C GLU A 181 -19.42 -4.69 -0.37
N ILE A 182 -18.76 -5.72 -0.90
CA ILE A 182 -17.94 -5.70 -2.11
C ILE A 182 -18.74 -6.41 -3.20
N LYS A 183 -19.25 -5.63 -4.19
CA LYS A 183 -20.11 -6.14 -5.26
C LYS A 183 -19.34 -6.56 -6.52
N THR A 184 -18.06 -6.23 -6.61
CA THR A 184 -17.19 -6.55 -7.75
C THR A 184 -16.87 -8.03 -7.75
N ASP A 185 -16.90 -8.67 -8.89
CA ASP A 185 -16.38 -10.03 -9.04
C ASP A 185 -14.85 -10.01 -9.07
N LEU A 186 -14.28 -10.06 -7.86
CA LEU A 186 -12.82 -10.03 -7.67
C LEU A 186 -12.16 -11.28 -8.26
N LYS A 187 -12.85 -12.42 -8.20
CA LYS A 187 -12.31 -13.67 -8.74
C LYS A 187 -12.11 -13.58 -10.24
N GLU A 188 -13.08 -13.05 -10.99
CA GLU A 188 -12.97 -12.87 -12.44
C GLU A 188 -11.78 -11.95 -12.80
N ILE A 189 -11.57 -10.84 -12.07
CA ILE A 189 -10.46 -9.93 -12.30
C ILE A 189 -9.11 -10.62 -12.05
N ILE A 190 -9.00 -11.35 -10.93
CA ILE A 190 -7.77 -12.05 -10.54
C ILE A 190 -7.48 -13.18 -11.52
N ASP A 191 -8.47 -14.01 -11.86
CA ASP A 191 -8.30 -15.09 -12.83
C ASP A 191 -7.85 -14.54 -14.19
N THR A 192 -8.45 -13.43 -14.64
CA THR A 192 -8.05 -12.74 -15.88
C THR A 192 -6.60 -12.24 -15.84
N ALA A 193 -6.16 -11.67 -14.72
CA ALA A 193 -4.77 -11.24 -14.56
C ALA A 193 -3.82 -12.46 -14.56
N LYS A 194 -4.19 -13.53 -13.86
CA LYS A 194 -3.40 -14.77 -13.76
C LYS A 194 -3.29 -15.55 -15.06
N GLU A 195 -4.13 -15.28 -16.08
CA GLU A 195 -3.96 -15.85 -17.43
C GLU A 195 -2.63 -15.43 -18.09
N VAL A 196 -2.02 -14.31 -17.65
CA VAL A 196 -0.86 -13.69 -18.30
C VAL A 196 0.33 -13.41 -17.40
N THR A 197 0.23 -13.63 -16.07
CA THR A 197 1.30 -13.40 -15.12
C THR A 197 1.15 -14.24 -13.85
N ASP A 198 2.27 -14.57 -13.21
CA ASP A 198 2.33 -15.20 -11.89
C ASP A 198 2.50 -14.19 -10.75
N VAL A 199 2.52 -12.88 -11.06
CA VAL A 199 2.65 -11.82 -10.05
C VAL A 199 1.49 -11.92 -9.05
N PRO A 200 1.75 -11.89 -7.72
CA PRO A 200 0.69 -11.98 -6.71
C PRO A 200 -0.35 -10.88 -6.84
N CYS A 201 -1.60 -11.19 -6.51
CA CYS A 201 -2.71 -10.23 -6.51
C CYS A 201 -3.13 -9.93 -5.07
N ALA A 202 -3.02 -8.67 -4.64
CA ALA A 202 -3.53 -8.20 -3.35
C ALA A 202 -4.73 -7.27 -3.55
N VAL A 203 -5.79 -7.48 -2.78
CA VAL A 203 -7.03 -6.71 -2.90
C VAL A 203 -7.10 -5.62 -1.86
N GLY A 204 -7.36 -4.39 -2.30
CA GLY A 204 -7.56 -3.21 -1.45
C GLY A 204 -8.90 -2.51 -1.67
N PHE A 205 -9.12 -1.42 -0.94
CA PHE A 205 -10.33 -0.60 -0.90
C PHE A 205 -11.52 -1.20 -0.15
N GLY A 206 -11.89 -0.55 0.96
CA GLY A 206 -13.10 -0.82 1.72
C GLY A 206 -13.06 -2.00 2.68
N ILE A 207 -11.94 -2.71 2.78
CA ILE A 207 -11.78 -3.85 3.67
C ILE A 207 -11.54 -3.35 5.10
N ASN A 208 -12.34 -3.84 6.05
CA ASN A 208 -12.26 -3.38 7.43
C ASN A 208 -12.67 -4.42 8.49
N THR A 209 -13.24 -5.57 8.08
CA THR A 209 -13.62 -6.65 9.00
C THR A 209 -12.91 -7.96 8.71
N THR A 210 -12.82 -8.81 9.71
CA THR A 210 -12.21 -10.15 9.61
C THR A 210 -12.95 -11.04 8.61
N GLU A 211 -14.28 -10.93 8.53
CA GLU A 211 -15.10 -11.68 7.57
C GLU A 211 -14.79 -11.28 6.12
N GLN A 212 -14.57 -9.99 5.89
CA GLN A 212 -14.15 -9.50 4.57
C GLN A 212 -12.75 -10.00 4.23
N ALA A 213 -11.79 -9.94 5.17
CA ALA A 213 -10.42 -10.41 4.98
C ALA A 213 -10.39 -11.92 4.66
N GLU A 214 -11.14 -12.73 5.41
CA GLU A 214 -11.27 -14.17 5.13
C GLU A 214 -11.87 -14.44 3.75
N LYS A 215 -12.98 -13.76 3.40
CA LYS A 215 -13.63 -13.93 2.10
C LYS A 215 -12.69 -13.58 0.93
N ILE A 216 -11.90 -12.50 1.07
CA ILE A 216 -10.96 -12.08 0.03
C ILE A 216 -9.75 -13.03 -0.01
N GLY A 217 -9.25 -13.49 1.13
CA GLY A 217 -8.18 -14.46 1.23
C GLY A 217 -8.44 -15.75 0.42
N ARG A 218 -9.72 -16.14 0.23
CA ARG A 218 -10.09 -17.30 -0.60
C ARG A 218 -9.79 -17.14 -2.09
N VAL A 219 -9.72 -15.89 -2.59
CA VAL A 219 -9.57 -15.61 -4.02
C VAL A 219 -8.30 -14.83 -4.37
N ALA A 220 -7.70 -14.12 -3.40
CA ALA A 220 -6.53 -13.28 -3.60
C ALA A 220 -5.30 -13.84 -2.88
N ASP A 221 -4.11 -13.37 -3.27
CA ASP A 221 -2.83 -13.70 -2.61
C ASP A 221 -2.57 -12.80 -1.40
N GLY A 222 -3.30 -11.69 -1.26
CA GLY A 222 -3.18 -10.76 -0.15
C GLY A 222 -4.35 -9.81 0.03
N VAL A 223 -4.39 -9.19 1.21
CA VAL A 223 -5.41 -8.21 1.61
C VAL A 223 -4.72 -6.92 2.04
N ILE A 224 -5.20 -5.77 1.53
CA ILE A 224 -4.67 -4.44 1.84
C ILE A 224 -5.68 -3.68 2.68
N VAL A 225 -5.24 -3.16 3.83
CA VAL A 225 -6.08 -2.43 4.77
C VAL A 225 -5.45 -1.09 5.15
N GLY A 226 -6.17 -0.01 4.85
CA GLY A 226 -5.79 1.36 5.22
C GLY A 226 -6.82 2.00 6.13
N SER A 227 -8.00 2.37 5.60
CA SER A 227 -8.98 3.22 6.27
C SER A 227 -9.36 2.80 7.70
N ALA A 228 -9.34 1.51 8.03
CA ALA A 228 -9.60 1.03 9.38
C ALA A 228 -8.43 1.36 10.32
N ILE A 229 -7.18 1.22 9.87
CA ILE A 229 -5.97 1.60 10.64
C ILE A 229 -5.99 3.11 10.90
N PHE A 230 -6.28 3.92 9.88
CA PHE A 230 -6.40 5.38 10.03
C PHE A 230 -7.48 5.79 11.05
N LYS A 231 -8.62 5.08 11.08
CA LYS A 231 -9.65 5.32 12.09
C LYS A 231 -9.17 5.00 13.51
N ILE A 232 -8.38 3.96 13.67
CA ILE A 232 -7.77 3.62 14.97
C ILE A 232 -6.80 4.74 15.36
N ILE A 233 -5.94 5.19 14.47
CA ILE A 233 -5.00 6.29 14.72
C ILE A 233 -5.75 7.58 15.07
N ALA A 234 -6.77 7.95 14.30
CA ALA A 234 -7.58 9.15 14.55
C ALA A 234 -8.30 9.11 15.90
N LYS A 235 -8.71 7.91 16.36
CA LYS A 235 -9.45 7.74 17.62
C LYS A 235 -8.54 7.75 18.86
N TYR A 236 -7.37 7.12 18.76
CA TYR A 236 -6.51 6.86 19.92
C TYR A 236 -5.22 7.69 19.91
N GLY A 237 -4.93 8.41 18.83
CA GLY A 237 -3.75 9.27 18.71
C GLY A 237 -2.48 8.52 19.10
N ASP A 238 -1.73 9.08 20.03
CA ASP A 238 -0.45 8.52 20.50
C ASP A 238 -0.57 7.14 21.15
N ASP A 239 -1.75 6.76 21.61
CA ASP A 239 -2.04 5.48 22.27
C ASP A 239 -2.58 4.41 21.29
N ALA A 240 -2.50 4.63 19.98
CA ALA A 240 -3.08 3.74 18.99
C ALA A 240 -2.35 2.38 18.85
N ALA A 241 -1.07 2.26 19.23
CA ALA A 241 -0.24 1.08 18.98
C ALA A 241 -0.86 -0.26 19.46
N PRO A 242 -1.37 -0.41 20.71
CA PRO A 242 -1.98 -1.67 21.13
C PRO A 242 -3.24 -2.00 20.32
N HIS A 243 -4.04 -1.01 19.95
CA HIS A 243 -5.25 -1.20 19.15
C HIS A 243 -4.93 -1.58 17.70
N ILE A 244 -3.85 -1.03 17.14
CA ILE A 244 -3.32 -1.41 15.81
C ILE A 244 -2.86 -2.87 15.87
N TYR A 245 -2.11 -3.25 16.92
CA TYR A 245 -1.63 -4.62 17.10
C TYR A 245 -2.76 -5.64 17.08
N ASP A 246 -3.77 -5.43 17.93
CA ASP A 246 -4.91 -6.35 18.06
C ASP A 246 -5.69 -6.45 16.74
N TYR A 247 -5.93 -5.32 16.09
CA TYR A 247 -6.64 -5.25 14.82
C TYR A 247 -5.87 -5.97 13.70
N VAL A 248 -4.60 -5.64 13.51
CA VAL A 248 -3.76 -6.24 12.44
C VAL A 248 -3.62 -7.73 12.64
N LYS A 249 -3.39 -8.19 13.88
CA LYS A 249 -3.31 -9.62 14.22
C LYS A 249 -4.60 -10.35 13.84
N ALA A 250 -5.76 -9.84 14.24
CA ALA A 250 -7.05 -10.45 13.92
C ALA A 250 -7.29 -10.49 12.39
N MET A 251 -6.95 -9.42 11.69
CA MET A 251 -7.10 -9.33 10.23
C MET A 251 -6.15 -10.30 9.50
N LYS A 252 -4.89 -10.40 9.95
CA LYS A 252 -3.91 -11.37 9.39
C LYS A 252 -4.38 -12.80 9.59
N GLU A 253 -4.81 -13.16 10.79
CA GLU A 253 -5.34 -14.49 11.08
C GLU A 253 -6.56 -14.83 10.20
N ALA A 254 -7.45 -13.86 9.97
CA ALA A 254 -8.60 -14.02 9.09
C ALA A 254 -8.18 -14.18 7.62
N THR A 255 -7.20 -13.41 7.16
CA THR A 255 -6.67 -13.50 5.78
C THR A 255 -6.10 -14.89 5.48
N ILE A 256 -5.42 -15.51 6.47
CA ILE A 256 -4.83 -16.86 6.31
C ILE A 256 -5.91 -17.96 6.30
N ARG A 257 -7.02 -17.79 7.03
CA ARG A 257 -8.12 -18.76 7.03
C ARG A 257 -8.88 -18.84 5.71
N GLY A 258 -8.84 -17.79 4.90
CA GLY A 258 -9.38 -17.78 3.53
C GLY A 258 -8.50 -18.53 2.57
#